data_6a0e13688f03562e06286463da106b0e
#
_entry.id   6a0e13688f03562e06286463da106b0e
#
_cell.length_a   1.000
_cell.length_b   1.000
_cell.length_c   1.000
_cell.angle_alpha   90.00
_cell.angle_beta   90.00
_cell.angle_gamma   90.00
#
_symmetry.space_group_name_H-M   'P 1'
#
loop_
_entity.id
_entity.type
_entity.pdbx_description
1 polymer ?
#
loop_
_entity_poly.entity_id
_entity_poly.type
_entity_poly.pdbx_seq_one_letter_code
_entity_poly.pdbx_strand_id
1 'polypeptide(L)' 'MSLMIEAYSVNCPYCGETFDTEVDCSAGSQSYYEDCFVCCRPILFETVVEGGRLVSVATRRDDE' A
#
# COMPACT_ATOMS: atom_id res chain seq x y z
N MET A 1 16.81 -10.65 8.70
CA MET A 1 16.31 -9.28 8.76
C MET A 1 16.12 -8.72 7.38
N SER A 2 14.93 -8.23 7.11
CA SER A 2 14.64 -7.67 5.80
C SER A 2 15.09 -6.23 5.74
N LEU A 3 15.81 -5.88 4.69
CA LEU A 3 16.23 -4.51 4.44
C LEU A 3 15.51 -3.96 3.21
N MET A 4 14.45 -4.67 2.77
CA MET A 4 13.74 -4.34 1.54
C MET A 4 12.41 -3.66 1.81
N ILE A 5 12.24 -3.12 3.02
CA ILE A 5 10.99 -2.42 3.37
C ILE A 5 11.14 -0.95 3.02
N GLU A 6 10.19 -0.42 2.27
CA GLU A 6 10.18 0.99 1.90
C GLU A 6 8.87 1.62 2.35
N ALA A 7 8.97 2.84 2.88
CA ALA A 7 7.81 3.61 3.27
C ALA A 7 7.28 4.38 2.07
N TYR A 8 5.95 4.45 1.96
CA TYR A 8 5.31 5.15 0.86
C TYR A 8 4.07 5.86 1.39
N SER A 9 3.88 7.09 0.94
CA SER A 9 2.75 7.91 1.39
C SER A 9 1.57 7.65 0.46
N VAL A 10 0.42 7.32 1.04
CA VAL A 10 -0.78 7.00 0.26
C VAL A 10 -1.97 7.75 0.83
N ASN A 11 -3.04 7.82 0.04
CA ASN A 11 -4.30 8.43 0.47
C ASN A 11 -5.38 7.37 0.57
N CYS A 12 -6.17 7.46 1.63
CA CYS A 12 -7.35 6.61 1.74
C CYS A 12 -8.35 7.00 0.66
N PRO A 13 -8.82 6.04 -0.16
CA PRO A 13 -9.76 6.38 -1.23
C PRO A 13 -11.17 6.64 -0.74
N TYR A 14 -11.44 6.44 0.55
CA TYR A 14 -12.76 6.69 1.13
C TYR A 14 -12.81 8.04 1.83
N CYS A 15 -11.89 8.29 2.76
CA CYS A 15 -11.94 9.49 3.59
C CYS A 15 -10.92 10.55 3.20
N GLY A 16 -9.98 10.21 2.32
CA GLY A 16 -8.97 11.16 1.85
C GLY A 16 -7.81 11.37 2.79
N GLU A 17 -7.74 10.63 3.90
CA GLU A 17 -6.65 10.79 4.84
C GLU A 17 -5.34 10.30 4.24
N THR A 18 -4.27 11.06 4.47
CA THR A 18 -2.93 10.69 4.00
C THR A 18 -2.20 9.98 5.12
N PHE A 19 -1.55 8.87 4.81
CA PHE A 19 -0.77 8.14 5.79
C PHE A 19 0.35 7.38 5.10
N ASP A 20 1.34 6.97 5.90
CA ASP A 20 2.47 6.19 5.38
C ASP A 20 2.21 4.71 5.55
N THR A 21 2.55 3.94 4.53
CA THR A 21 2.50 2.50 4.59
C THR A 21 3.89 1.95 4.32
N GLU A 22 4.16 0.75 4.84
CA GLU A 22 5.43 0.08 4.62
C GLU A 22 5.21 -1.10 3.70
N VAL A 23 6.05 -1.22 2.69
CA VAL A 23 5.95 -2.25 1.68
C VAL A 23 7.21 -3.09 1.69
N ASP A 24 7.03 -4.41 1.79
CA ASP A 24 8.14 -5.35 1.73
C ASP A 24 8.43 -5.66 0.28
N CYS A 25 9.50 -5.07 -0.24
CA CYS A 25 9.85 -5.22 -1.65
C CYS A 25 10.47 -6.57 -1.97
N SER A 26 10.85 -7.35 -0.96
CA SER A 26 11.46 -8.65 -1.20
C SER A 26 10.43 -9.65 -1.74
N ALA A 27 9.15 -9.41 -1.52
CA ALA A 27 8.09 -10.29 -1.98
C ALA A 27 7.64 -9.99 -3.40
N GLY A 28 8.16 -8.92 -4.02
CA GLY A 28 7.75 -8.53 -5.36
C GLY A 28 6.43 -7.77 -5.35
N SER A 29 5.85 -7.61 -6.53
CA SER A 29 4.58 -6.91 -6.67
C SER A 29 3.46 -7.71 -6.01
N GLN A 30 2.56 -7.00 -5.32
CA GLN A 30 1.50 -7.64 -4.53
C GLN A 30 0.21 -6.86 -4.61
N SER A 31 -0.89 -7.56 -4.34
CA SER A 31 -2.19 -6.94 -4.09
C SER A 31 -2.71 -7.50 -2.77
N TYR A 32 -3.15 -6.62 -1.88
CA TYR A 32 -3.64 -7.03 -0.56
C TYR A 32 -4.56 -5.96 0.01
N TYR A 33 -5.29 -6.32 1.06
CA TYR A 33 -6.20 -5.41 1.73
C TYR A 33 -5.65 -4.97 3.08
N GLU A 34 -5.80 -3.67 3.37
CA GLU A 34 -5.47 -3.11 4.67
C GLU A 34 -6.60 -2.17 5.08
N ASP A 35 -6.90 -2.12 6.36
CA ASP A 35 -7.94 -1.23 6.84
C ASP A 35 -7.39 0.18 7.02
N CYS A 36 -8.21 1.17 6.65
CA CYS A 36 -7.89 2.55 6.96
C CYS A 36 -8.00 2.77 8.46
N PHE A 37 -6.99 3.41 9.06
CA PHE A 37 -7.00 3.63 10.50
C PHE A 37 -7.97 4.74 10.94
N VAL A 38 -8.53 5.47 10.00
CA VAL A 38 -9.46 6.56 10.29
C VAL A 38 -10.89 6.13 10.07
N CYS A 39 -11.21 5.61 8.87
CA CYS A 39 -12.59 5.23 8.55
C CYS A 39 -12.84 3.74 8.67
N CYS A 40 -11.82 2.95 8.95
CA CYS A 40 -11.90 1.51 9.16
C CYS A 40 -12.47 0.73 7.99
N ARG A 41 -12.31 1.26 6.79
CA ARG A 41 -12.77 0.57 5.59
C ARG A 41 -11.62 -0.17 4.93
N PRO A 42 -11.91 -1.29 4.27
CA PRO A 42 -10.84 -2.04 3.60
C PRO A 42 -10.38 -1.33 2.34
N ILE A 43 -9.07 -1.16 2.23
CA ILE A 43 -8.44 -0.52 1.08
C ILE A 43 -7.67 -1.59 0.33
N LEU A 44 -7.87 -1.67 -0.98
CA LEU A 44 -7.05 -2.57 -1.80
C LEU A 44 -5.77 -1.84 -2.16
N PHE A 45 -4.65 -2.41 -1.72
CA PHE A 45 -3.33 -1.90 -2.04
C PHE A 45 -2.75 -2.72 -3.18
N GLU A 46 -2.27 -2.03 -4.19
CA GLU A 46 -1.56 -2.66 -5.31
C GLU A 46 -0.17 -2.09 -5.38
N THR A 47 0.82 -2.92 -5.12
CA THR A 47 2.22 -2.50 -5.12
C THR A 47 2.92 -3.03 -6.37
N VAL A 48 3.80 -2.22 -6.94
CA VAL A 48 4.62 -2.60 -8.07
C VAL A 48 6.07 -2.52 -7.64
N VAL A 49 6.78 -3.64 -7.73
CA VAL A 49 8.17 -3.75 -7.33
C VAL A 49 8.96 -4.28 -8.51
N GLU A 50 10.08 -3.64 -8.81
CA GLU A 50 10.98 -4.07 -9.89
C GLU A 50 12.41 -4.00 -9.39
N GLY A 51 13.15 -5.09 -9.60
CA GLY A 51 14.54 -5.13 -9.19
C GLY A 51 14.75 -4.94 -7.70
N GLY A 52 13.78 -5.37 -6.89
CA GLY A 52 13.85 -5.22 -5.44
C GLY A 52 13.54 -3.82 -4.94
N ARG A 53 13.05 -2.94 -5.82
CA ARG A 53 12.76 -1.55 -5.48
C ARG A 53 11.27 -1.28 -5.69
N LEU A 54 10.69 -0.51 -4.79
CA LEU A 54 9.29 -0.12 -4.90
C LEU A 54 9.15 0.93 -6.01
N VAL A 55 8.30 0.64 -6.98
CA VAL A 55 8.03 1.55 -8.10
C VAL A 55 6.81 2.40 -7.80
N SER A 56 5.73 1.77 -7.34
CA SER A 56 4.51 2.52 -7.05
C SER A 56 3.61 1.73 -6.12
N VAL A 57 2.72 2.46 -5.46
CA VAL A 57 1.66 1.88 -4.64
C VAL A 57 0.37 2.59 -5.03
N ALA A 58 -0.64 1.83 -5.42
CA ALA A 58 -1.96 2.36 -5.71
C ALA A 58 -2.93 1.88 -4.65
N THR A 59 -3.89 2.72 -4.31
CA THR A 59 -4.95 2.36 -3.37
C THR A 59 -6.27 2.47 -4.08
N ARG A 60 -7.17 1.51 -3.83
CA ARG A 60 -8.48 1.47 -4.45
C ARG A 60 -9.54 1.13 -3.42
N ARG A 61 -10.76 1.54 -3.72
CA ARG A 61 -11.90 1.21 -2.89
C ARG A 61 -12.32 -0.23 -3.18
N ASP A 62 -12.87 -0.86 -2.15
CA ASP A 62 -13.33 -2.23 -2.26
C ASP A 62 -14.51 -2.38 -3.24
N ASP A 63 -15.27 -1.31 -3.41
CA ASP A 63 -16.46 -1.32 -4.22
C ASP A 63 -16.26 -0.78 -5.64
N GLU A 64 -15.03 -0.67 -6.09
CA GLU A 64 -14.72 -0.23 -7.45
C GLU A 64 -14.59 -1.38 -8.41
#